data_0ba6da18c36c2e009e51e8202c18ca74
#
_entry.id   0ba6da18c36c2e009e51e8202c18ca74
#
_cell.length_a   1.000
_cell.length_b   1.000
_cell.length_c   1.000
_cell.angle_alpha   90.00
_cell.angle_beta   90.00
_cell.angle_gamma   90.00
#
_symmetry.space_group_name_H-M   'P 1'
#
loop_
_entity.id
_entity.type
_entity.pdbx_description
1 polymer ?
#
loop_
_entity_poly.entity_id
_entity_poly.type
_entity_poly.pdbx_seq_one_letter_code
_entity_poly.pdbx_strand_id
1 'polypeptide(L)'
;MTTNSTHRGPSGILVLGGTGKTGRRVVDRLRATGTTTVRPASRSGEVRFDWALPDTWEPALAGAEALYLVAPEDPSPVEEFVTRAEASGVRRLVVLSGHGIEHAGEGFGRGMAAAEEAARESGAEWTLLRPNNFFQNFDEDLWLAPLREGRLGLPIGDVPEPFVDADDVAAVAAAVLTEDGHAGRTYVLSGPRALTFAGAAKTIARAAGRPVRYEELSPAAYRAELLAQGWPEAAADSLGAMFALHRAGHSAEVTDDVRRVLGREPADLEPWARRIAATGVWA
;
A
#
# COMPACT_ATOMS: atom_id res chain seq x y z
N MET A 1 44.85 -3.32 -4.77
CA MET A 1 44.18 -2.02 -4.52
C MET A 1 42.68 -2.29 -4.55
N THR A 2 42.09 -2.56 -3.39
CA THR A 2 40.64 -2.75 -3.22
C THR A 2 40.01 -1.39 -3.15
N THR A 3 39.32 -0.94 -4.21
CA THR A 3 38.49 0.24 -4.21
C THR A 3 37.28 -0.03 -3.33
N ASN A 4 37.33 0.48 -2.11
CA ASN A 4 36.19 0.55 -1.22
C ASN A 4 35.18 1.53 -1.85
N SER A 5 34.29 1.04 -2.71
CA SER A 5 33.14 1.82 -3.19
C SER A 5 32.19 1.95 -2.01
N THR A 6 32.30 3.06 -1.28
CA THR A 6 31.26 3.46 -0.33
C THR A 6 30.01 3.77 -1.15
N HIS A 7 29.14 2.77 -1.31
CA HIS A 7 27.83 2.97 -1.89
C HIS A 7 27.07 3.94 -0.99
N ARG A 8 26.96 5.16 -1.47
CA ARG A 8 26.10 6.18 -0.86
C ARG A 8 24.70 5.91 -1.40
N GLY A 9 23.76 5.64 -0.52
CA GLY A 9 22.36 5.59 -0.89
C GLY A 9 21.91 6.87 -1.61
N PRO A 10 20.72 6.88 -2.24
CA PRO A 10 20.25 7.99 -3.05
C PRO A 10 20.22 9.29 -2.23
N SER A 11 20.67 10.40 -2.83
CA SER A 11 20.77 11.71 -2.16
C SER A 11 19.41 12.40 -2.03
N GLY A 12 18.44 12.06 -2.90
CA GLY A 12 17.08 12.58 -2.87
C GLY A 12 16.04 11.48 -3.11
N ILE A 13 15.09 11.32 -2.21
CA ILE A 13 14.00 10.36 -2.33
C ILE A 13 12.67 11.12 -2.42
N LEU A 14 11.98 10.98 -3.56
CA LEU A 14 10.63 11.47 -3.74
C LEU A 14 9.62 10.39 -3.29
N VAL A 15 8.67 10.78 -2.44
CA VAL A 15 7.61 9.89 -1.96
C VAL A 15 6.26 10.40 -2.44
N LEU A 16 5.69 9.79 -3.49
CA LEU A 16 4.33 10.10 -3.93
C LEU A 16 3.31 9.63 -2.91
N GLY A 17 2.21 10.35 -2.79
CA GLY A 17 1.23 10.08 -1.75
C GLY A 17 1.79 10.27 -0.33
N GLY A 18 2.77 11.19 -0.15
CA GLY A 18 3.50 11.40 1.09
C GLY A 18 2.65 11.78 2.31
N THR A 19 1.39 12.15 2.12
CA THR A 19 0.40 12.39 3.19
C THR A 19 -0.58 11.23 3.38
N GLY A 20 -0.53 10.23 2.51
CA GLY A 20 -1.41 9.06 2.53
C GLY A 20 -0.96 7.97 3.52
N LYS A 21 -1.71 6.87 3.58
CA LYS A 21 -1.53 5.77 4.54
C LYS A 21 -0.11 5.18 4.55
N THR A 22 0.41 4.79 3.40
CA THR A 22 1.76 4.23 3.29
C THR A 22 2.82 5.31 3.18
N GLY A 23 2.58 6.34 2.35
CA GLY A 23 3.57 7.36 2.04
C GLY A 23 4.05 8.13 3.28
N ARG A 24 3.15 8.56 4.20
CA ARG A 24 3.57 9.24 5.43
C ARG A 24 4.46 8.35 6.31
N ARG A 25 4.16 7.05 6.39
CA ARG A 25 4.98 6.08 7.14
C ARG A 25 6.35 5.86 6.49
N VAL A 26 6.41 5.80 5.16
CA VAL A 26 7.68 5.74 4.42
C VAL A 26 8.51 6.99 4.69
N VAL A 27 7.90 8.18 4.64
CA VAL A 27 8.57 9.47 4.97
C VAL A 27 9.13 9.43 6.38
N ASP A 28 8.34 9.02 7.38
CA ASP A 28 8.77 8.97 8.78
C ASP A 28 9.93 7.99 8.96
N ARG A 29 9.89 6.82 8.33
CA ARG A 29 10.97 5.83 8.37
C ARG A 29 12.25 6.35 7.75
N LEU A 30 12.17 6.94 6.56
CA LEU A 30 13.33 7.51 5.87
C LEU A 30 13.95 8.68 6.66
N ARG A 31 13.14 9.56 7.23
CA ARG A 31 13.60 10.68 8.06
C ARG A 31 14.30 10.19 9.34
N ALA A 32 13.83 9.11 9.92
CA ALA A 32 14.44 8.53 11.12
C ALA A 32 15.86 7.99 10.88
N THR A 33 16.22 7.64 9.64
CA THR A 33 17.60 7.22 9.29
C THR A 33 18.59 8.37 9.18
N GLY A 34 18.11 9.60 8.99
CA GLY A 34 18.92 10.82 8.94
C GLY A 34 19.92 10.93 7.78
N THR A 35 19.87 10.03 6.81
CA THR A 35 20.92 9.90 5.78
C THR A 35 20.57 10.46 4.41
N THR A 36 19.30 10.83 4.16
CA THR A 36 18.80 11.22 2.83
C THR A 36 17.86 12.41 2.90
N THR A 37 17.80 13.18 1.81
CA THR A 37 16.76 14.19 1.65
C THR A 37 15.46 13.52 1.21
N VAL A 38 14.44 13.55 2.08
CA VAL A 38 13.12 12.99 1.81
C VAL A 38 12.16 14.10 1.41
N ARG A 39 11.50 13.93 0.28
CA ARG A 39 10.57 14.91 -0.32
C ARG A 39 9.17 14.29 -0.43
N PRO A 40 8.29 14.50 0.59
CA PRO A 40 6.91 14.02 0.52
C PRO A 40 6.10 14.85 -0.47
N ALA A 41 5.55 14.18 -1.47
CA ALA A 41 4.79 14.80 -2.54
C ALA A 41 3.31 14.36 -2.48
N SER A 42 2.43 15.34 -2.53
CA SER A 42 0.98 15.16 -2.61
C SER A 42 0.30 16.43 -3.09
N ARG A 43 -1.01 16.40 -3.31
CA ARG A 43 -1.80 17.58 -3.70
C ARG A 43 -1.69 18.74 -2.69
N SER A 44 -1.48 18.44 -1.42
CA SER A 44 -1.37 19.40 -0.31
C SER A 44 -0.09 19.22 0.53
N GLY A 45 0.90 18.47 0.04
CA GLY A 45 2.15 18.18 0.75
C GLY A 45 3.22 19.26 0.60
N GLU A 46 4.39 19.02 1.19
CA GLU A 46 5.59 19.88 1.09
C GLU A 46 6.01 20.08 -0.38
N VAL A 47 5.91 19.05 -1.19
CA VAL A 47 6.07 19.09 -2.63
C VAL A 47 4.70 18.91 -3.27
N ARG A 48 4.27 19.89 -4.05
CA ARG A 48 3.01 19.77 -4.77
C ARG A 48 3.15 18.75 -5.89
N PHE A 49 2.26 17.76 -5.90
CA PHE A 49 2.14 16.75 -6.93
C PHE A 49 0.68 16.35 -7.13
N ASP A 50 0.24 16.37 -8.36
CA ASP A 50 -1.08 15.90 -8.75
C ASP A 50 -0.99 15.13 -10.08
N TRP A 51 -1.48 13.90 -10.10
CA TRP A 51 -1.51 13.07 -11.30
C TRP A 51 -2.29 13.71 -12.45
N ALA A 52 -3.33 14.48 -12.14
CA ALA A 52 -4.15 15.17 -13.11
C ALA A 52 -3.52 16.48 -13.65
N LEU A 53 -2.40 16.93 -13.07
CA LEU A 53 -1.74 18.20 -13.41
C LEU A 53 -0.26 17.96 -13.77
N PRO A 54 0.07 17.63 -15.04
CA PRO A 54 1.43 17.30 -15.48
C PRO A 54 2.47 18.40 -15.20
N ASP A 55 2.06 19.67 -15.14
CA ASP A 55 2.94 20.80 -14.78
C ASP A 55 3.52 20.69 -13.35
N THR A 56 2.92 19.84 -12.49
CA THR A 56 3.43 19.59 -11.13
C THR A 56 4.52 18.51 -11.08
N TRP A 57 4.72 17.75 -12.14
CA TRP A 57 5.58 16.57 -12.13
C TRP A 57 7.07 16.93 -12.15
N GLU A 58 7.51 17.75 -13.10
CA GLU A 58 8.92 18.14 -13.22
C GLU A 58 9.45 18.84 -11.95
N PRO A 59 8.73 19.83 -11.35
CA PRO A 59 9.17 20.40 -10.09
C PRO A 59 9.25 19.37 -8.94
N ALA A 60 8.36 18.38 -8.94
CA ALA A 60 8.41 17.31 -7.97
C ALA A 60 9.59 16.36 -8.19
N LEU A 61 9.92 16.04 -9.42
CA LEU A 61 11.03 15.15 -9.79
C LEU A 61 12.42 15.76 -9.62
N ALA A 62 12.52 17.10 -9.61
CA ALA A 62 13.80 17.79 -9.57
C ALA A 62 14.69 17.35 -8.39
N GLY A 63 15.86 16.75 -8.67
CA GLY A 63 16.82 16.27 -7.67
C GLY A 63 16.44 14.95 -6.99
N ALA A 64 15.41 14.24 -7.48
CA ALA A 64 15.10 12.89 -7.02
C ALA A 64 15.99 11.86 -7.71
N GLU A 65 16.67 11.03 -6.93
CA GLU A 65 17.44 9.88 -7.43
C GLU A 65 16.68 8.56 -7.20
N ALA A 66 15.78 8.53 -6.22
CA ALA A 66 14.87 7.42 -5.96
C ALA A 66 13.42 7.91 -5.81
N LEU A 67 12.49 7.05 -6.19
CA LEU A 67 11.06 7.34 -6.20
C LEU A 67 10.27 6.21 -5.55
N TYR A 68 9.45 6.55 -4.54
CA TYR A 68 8.35 5.71 -4.09
C TYR A 68 7.09 6.08 -4.86
N LEU A 69 6.64 5.20 -5.75
CA LEU A 69 5.54 5.43 -6.65
C LEU A 69 4.25 4.82 -6.11
N VAL A 70 3.24 5.67 -5.90
CA VAL A 70 1.86 5.28 -5.63
C VAL A 70 1.02 5.71 -6.84
N ALA A 71 0.55 4.74 -7.60
CA ALA A 71 -0.20 4.99 -8.83
C ALA A 71 -1.60 5.57 -8.56
N PRO A 72 -2.15 6.36 -9.52
CA PRO A 72 -3.55 6.76 -9.51
C PRO A 72 -4.44 5.57 -9.92
N GLU A 73 -5.76 5.70 -9.81
CA GLU A 73 -6.69 4.72 -10.37
C GLU A 73 -6.70 4.72 -11.91
N ASP A 74 -6.66 5.92 -12.50
CA ASP A 74 -6.52 6.08 -13.96
C ASP A 74 -5.08 5.71 -14.38
N PRO A 75 -4.89 4.67 -15.21
CA PRO A 75 -3.56 4.26 -15.66
C PRO A 75 -2.91 5.23 -16.65
N SER A 76 -3.71 6.07 -17.34
CA SER A 76 -3.28 6.87 -18.49
C SER A 76 -2.03 7.71 -18.29
N PRO A 77 -1.78 8.38 -17.14
CA PRO A 77 -0.62 9.24 -16.96
C PRO A 77 0.66 8.48 -16.52
N VAL A 78 0.55 7.19 -16.23
CA VAL A 78 1.61 6.47 -15.48
C VAL A 78 2.88 6.29 -16.31
N GLU A 79 2.75 5.80 -17.54
CA GLU A 79 3.89 5.55 -18.44
C GLU A 79 4.66 6.85 -18.73
N GLU A 80 3.95 7.93 -19.07
CA GLU A 80 4.56 9.23 -19.31
C GLU A 80 5.30 9.75 -18.08
N PHE A 81 4.69 9.61 -16.89
CA PHE A 81 5.33 10.04 -15.65
C PHE A 81 6.60 9.26 -15.35
N VAL A 82 6.61 7.94 -15.51
CA VAL A 82 7.81 7.10 -15.30
C VAL A 82 8.92 7.48 -16.28
N THR A 83 8.59 7.70 -17.55
CA THR A 83 9.54 8.18 -18.57
C THR A 83 10.16 9.53 -18.17
N ARG A 84 9.34 10.48 -17.69
CA ARG A 84 9.84 11.78 -17.21
C ARG A 84 10.68 11.65 -15.95
N ALA A 85 10.33 10.74 -15.04
CA ALA A 85 11.11 10.47 -13.84
C ALA A 85 12.51 9.97 -14.17
N GLU A 86 12.63 9.02 -15.09
CA GLU A 86 13.91 8.51 -15.59
C GLU A 86 14.73 9.63 -16.25
N ALA A 87 14.12 10.41 -17.15
CA ALA A 87 14.77 11.54 -17.80
C ALA A 87 15.25 12.62 -16.81
N SER A 88 14.58 12.77 -15.66
CA SER A 88 14.95 13.69 -14.59
C SER A 88 16.07 13.15 -13.66
N GLY A 89 16.52 11.91 -13.86
CA GLY A 89 17.63 11.30 -13.11
C GLY A 89 17.22 10.32 -12.02
N VAL A 90 15.94 9.93 -11.93
CA VAL A 90 15.51 8.83 -11.05
C VAL A 90 16.10 7.53 -11.56
N ARG A 91 16.87 6.84 -10.71
CA ARG A 91 17.54 5.57 -11.01
C ARG A 91 17.00 4.41 -10.22
N ARG A 92 16.29 4.67 -9.13
CA ARG A 92 15.66 3.64 -8.30
C ARG A 92 14.17 3.90 -8.17
N LEU A 93 13.37 2.92 -8.53
CA LEU A 93 11.91 3.02 -8.59
C LEU A 93 11.29 1.92 -7.72
N VAL A 94 10.61 2.32 -6.65
CA VAL A 94 9.88 1.41 -5.77
C VAL A 94 8.38 1.63 -5.96
N VAL A 95 7.68 0.64 -6.50
CA VAL A 95 6.26 0.73 -6.84
C VAL A 95 5.43 0.07 -5.74
N LEU A 96 4.47 0.80 -5.20
CA LEU A 96 3.41 0.22 -4.38
C LEU A 96 2.32 -0.33 -5.30
N SER A 97 2.14 -1.63 -5.25
CA SER A 97 1.14 -2.40 -5.99
C SER A 97 0.23 -3.16 -5.00
N GLY A 98 -0.31 -4.31 -5.36
CA GLY A 98 -1.15 -5.17 -4.53
C GLY A 98 -0.92 -6.65 -4.78
N HIS A 99 -1.09 -7.49 -3.75
CA HIS A 99 -1.00 -8.94 -3.90
C HIS A 99 -2.11 -9.46 -4.81
N GLY A 100 -1.75 -10.30 -5.77
CA GLY A 100 -2.68 -10.87 -6.76
C GLY A 100 -3.05 -9.92 -7.91
N ILE A 101 -2.42 -8.75 -8.02
CA ILE A 101 -2.75 -7.75 -9.05
C ILE A 101 -2.65 -8.31 -10.48
N GLU A 102 -1.79 -9.29 -10.72
CA GLU A 102 -1.65 -9.99 -12.01
C GLU A 102 -2.91 -10.77 -12.41
N HIS A 103 -3.81 -11.01 -11.48
CA HIS A 103 -5.10 -11.67 -11.70
C HIS A 103 -6.27 -10.67 -11.67
N ALA A 104 -6.00 -9.40 -11.41
CA ALA A 104 -7.03 -8.37 -11.41
C ALA A 104 -7.52 -8.11 -12.84
N GLY A 105 -8.85 -8.06 -12.99
CA GLY A 105 -9.47 -7.63 -14.22
C GLY A 105 -9.47 -6.11 -14.38
N GLU A 106 -10.18 -5.62 -15.38
CA GLU A 106 -10.26 -4.17 -15.67
C GLU A 106 -10.93 -3.34 -14.56
N GLY A 107 -11.62 -3.99 -13.61
CA GLY A 107 -12.40 -3.31 -12.58
C GLY A 107 -11.60 -2.82 -11.37
N PHE A 108 -10.35 -3.29 -11.16
CA PHE A 108 -9.54 -2.95 -9.99
C PHE A 108 -8.06 -2.91 -10.31
N GLY A 109 -7.35 -1.92 -9.76
CA GLY A 109 -5.89 -1.90 -9.74
C GLY A 109 -5.22 -1.59 -11.08
N ARG A 110 -5.94 -1.03 -12.07
CA ARG A 110 -5.40 -0.70 -13.40
C ARG A 110 -4.16 0.19 -13.32
N GLY A 111 -4.20 1.20 -12.45
CA GLY A 111 -3.05 2.07 -12.25
C GLY A 111 -1.86 1.34 -11.62
N MET A 112 -2.10 0.39 -10.69
CA MET A 112 -1.04 -0.44 -10.12
C MET A 112 -0.41 -1.33 -11.19
N ALA A 113 -1.22 -1.98 -12.03
CA ALA A 113 -0.72 -2.80 -13.13
C ALA A 113 0.11 -1.98 -14.13
N ALA A 114 -0.39 -0.81 -14.54
CA ALA A 114 0.34 0.11 -15.40
C ALA A 114 1.67 0.59 -14.78
N ALA A 115 1.70 0.83 -13.47
CA ALA A 115 2.93 1.22 -12.78
C ALA A 115 3.95 0.09 -12.71
N GLU A 116 3.51 -1.15 -12.54
CA GLU A 116 4.39 -2.31 -12.61
C GLU A 116 4.99 -2.50 -14.02
N GLU A 117 4.16 -2.35 -15.05
CA GLU A 117 4.59 -2.45 -16.45
C GLU A 117 5.59 -1.34 -16.80
N ALA A 118 5.22 -0.08 -16.56
CA ALA A 118 6.11 1.05 -16.81
C ALA A 118 7.44 0.95 -16.05
N ALA A 119 7.41 0.45 -14.80
CA ALA A 119 8.62 0.24 -14.03
C ALA A 119 9.53 -0.84 -14.63
N ARG A 120 8.95 -1.96 -15.10
CA ARG A 120 9.74 -3.04 -15.74
C ARG A 120 10.33 -2.64 -17.08
N GLU A 121 9.67 -1.75 -17.82
CA GLU A 121 10.11 -1.24 -19.12
C GLU A 121 11.11 -0.09 -18.98
N SER A 122 11.19 0.56 -17.80
CA SER A 122 12.14 1.63 -17.55
C SER A 122 13.58 1.11 -17.44
N GLY A 123 14.56 2.00 -17.65
CA GLY A 123 15.97 1.75 -17.39
C GLY A 123 16.36 1.85 -15.90
N ALA A 124 15.43 2.14 -15.00
CA ALA A 124 15.69 2.28 -13.57
C ALA A 124 15.78 0.92 -12.86
N GLU A 125 16.48 0.90 -11.71
CA GLU A 125 16.44 -0.23 -10.77
C GLU A 125 15.05 -0.29 -10.13
N TRP A 126 14.17 -1.14 -10.63
CA TRP A 126 12.81 -1.23 -10.11
C TRP A 126 12.68 -2.30 -9.03
N THR A 127 11.79 -2.04 -8.07
CA THR A 127 11.31 -2.99 -7.05
C THR A 127 9.81 -2.85 -6.90
N LEU A 128 9.08 -3.97 -6.94
CA LEU A 128 7.63 -3.99 -6.76
C LEU A 128 7.28 -4.48 -5.37
N LEU A 129 6.42 -3.74 -4.67
CA LEU A 129 5.87 -4.13 -3.38
C LEU A 129 4.39 -4.46 -3.58
N ARG A 130 4.01 -5.71 -3.33
CA ARG A 130 2.65 -6.24 -3.45
C ARG A 130 2.09 -6.60 -2.07
N PRO A 131 1.64 -5.62 -1.28
CA PRO A 131 1.07 -5.91 0.03
C PRO A 131 -0.31 -6.55 -0.07
N ASN A 132 -0.66 -7.29 0.97
CA ASN A 132 -2.02 -7.68 1.31
C ASN A 132 -2.80 -6.50 1.92
N ASN A 133 -4.07 -6.72 2.27
CA ASN A 133 -4.89 -5.73 2.96
C ASN A 133 -4.23 -5.25 4.24
N PHE A 134 -4.24 -3.92 4.44
CA PHE A 134 -3.61 -3.31 5.60
C PHE A 134 -4.44 -3.45 6.87
N PHE A 135 -3.79 -3.64 8.02
CA PHE A 135 -4.42 -3.47 9.33
C PHE A 135 -5.11 -2.11 9.44
N GLN A 136 -4.50 -1.07 8.87
CA GLN A 136 -4.97 0.31 8.92
C GLN A 136 -6.29 0.55 8.15
N ASN A 137 -6.76 -0.41 7.39
CA ASN A 137 -8.10 -0.34 6.84
C ASN A 137 -9.19 -0.44 7.92
N PHE A 138 -8.83 -0.99 9.11
CA PHE A 138 -9.74 -1.12 10.26
C PHE A 138 -9.75 0.09 11.20
N ASP A 139 -8.75 0.98 11.17
CA ASP A 139 -8.65 2.12 12.10
C ASP A 139 -8.50 3.49 11.44
N GLU A 140 -8.25 3.55 10.13
CA GLU A 140 -8.02 4.83 9.44
C GLU A 140 -9.06 5.17 8.36
N ASP A 141 -9.59 4.17 7.63
CA ASP A 141 -10.53 4.44 6.53
C ASP A 141 -11.58 3.33 6.33
N LEU A 142 -11.49 2.52 5.30
CA LEU A 142 -12.53 1.66 4.72
C LEU A 142 -13.49 1.02 5.71
N TRP A 143 -12.97 0.47 6.82
CA TRP A 143 -13.78 -0.31 7.76
C TRP A 143 -13.89 0.34 9.15
N LEU A 144 -13.33 1.54 9.34
CA LEU A 144 -13.38 2.22 10.63
C LEU A 144 -14.82 2.58 11.03
N ALA A 145 -15.59 3.23 10.13
CA ALA A 145 -16.96 3.62 10.41
C ALA A 145 -17.86 2.40 10.68
N PRO A 146 -17.87 1.35 9.83
CA PRO A 146 -18.59 0.12 10.12
C PRO A 146 -18.22 -0.52 11.46
N LEU A 147 -16.95 -0.53 11.83
CA LEU A 147 -16.51 -1.09 13.12
C LEU A 147 -17.04 -0.27 14.30
N ARG A 148 -17.05 1.06 14.21
CA ARG A 148 -17.66 1.94 15.20
C ARG A 148 -19.16 1.73 15.35
N GLU A 149 -19.84 1.37 14.27
CA GLU A 149 -21.27 1.01 14.27
C GLU A 149 -21.53 -0.41 14.80
N GLY A 150 -20.46 -1.20 15.06
CA GLY A 150 -20.54 -2.56 15.56
C GLY A 150 -20.93 -3.60 14.51
N ARG A 151 -20.83 -3.28 13.21
CA ARG A 151 -21.13 -4.18 12.10
C ARG A 151 -20.08 -4.05 11.00
N LEU A 152 -19.58 -5.18 10.48
CA LEU A 152 -18.74 -5.24 9.30
C LEU A 152 -19.40 -6.14 8.27
N GLY A 153 -20.00 -5.56 7.23
CA GLY A 153 -20.63 -6.26 6.12
C GLY A 153 -19.70 -6.28 4.91
N LEU A 154 -19.28 -7.46 4.43
CA LEU A 154 -18.38 -7.60 3.29
C LEU A 154 -18.75 -8.81 2.41
N PRO A 155 -18.47 -8.77 1.09
CA PRO A 155 -18.78 -9.85 0.16
C PRO A 155 -17.57 -10.78 -0.07
N ILE A 156 -16.92 -11.27 0.99
CA ILE A 156 -15.63 -11.99 0.88
C ILE A 156 -15.72 -13.48 1.22
N GLY A 157 -16.73 -13.91 1.96
CA GLY A 157 -16.82 -15.29 2.45
C GLY A 157 -15.77 -15.63 3.50
N ASP A 158 -15.41 -16.91 3.56
CA ASP A 158 -14.44 -17.47 4.50
C ASP A 158 -13.01 -17.51 3.91
N VAL A 159 -12.74 -16.77 2.83
CA VAL A 159 -11.40 -16.74 2.23
C VAL A 159 -10.42 -16.07 3.21
N PRO A 160 -9.29 -16.73 3.51
CA PRO A 160 -8.31 -16.15 4.41
C PRO A 160 -7.54 -15.02 3.73
N GLU A 161 -7.23 -14.01 4.51
CA GLU A 161 -6.43 -12.84 4.11
C GLU A 161 -5.27 -12.68 5.08
N PRO A 162 -4.02 -12.71 4.63
CA PRO A 162 -2.85 -12.49 5.48
C PRO A 162 -2.58 -10.99 5.63
N PHE A 163 -3.48 -10.29 6.33
CA PHE A 163 -3.39 -8.84 6.58
C PHE A 163 -2.00 -8.41 7.03
N VAL A 164 -1.53 -7.28 6.54
CA VAL A 164 -0.19 -6.74 6.80
C VAL A 164 -0.26 -5.38 7.51
N ASP A 165 0.71 -5.10 8.38
CA ASP A 165 0.85 -3.76 8.98
C ASP A 165 1.45 -2.79 7.95
N ALA A 166 0.80 -1.64 7.71
CA ALA A 166 1.35 -0.59 6.85
C ALA A 166 2.70 -0.05 7.36
N ASP A 167 3.00 -0.21 8.66
CA ASP A 167 4.32 0.11 9.21
C ASP A 167 5.40 -0.88 8.75
N ASP A 168 5.07 -2.16 8.56
CA ASP A 168 5.97 -3.15 7.96
C ASP A 168 6.19 -2.87 6.48
N VAL A 169 5.11 -2.55 5.74
CA VAL A 169 5.21 -2.14 4.33
C VAL A 169 6.12 -0.92 4.17
N ALA A 170 5.96 0.08 5.03
CA ALA A 170 6.80 1.27 5.01
C ALA A 170 8.26 0.98 5.39
N ALA A 171 8.49 0.06 6.32
CA ALA A 171 9.84 -0.37 6.68
C ALA A 171 10.53 -1.09 5.51
N VAL A 172 9.82 -2.00 4.81
CA VAL A 172 10.32 -2.64 3.59
C VAL A 172 10.59 -1.60 2.51
N ALA A 173 9.63 -0.68 2.26
CA ALA A 173 9.81 0.39 1.27
C ALA A 173 11.04 1.25 1.56
N ALA A 174 11.26 1.64 2.81
CA ALA A 174 12.45 2.40 3.21
C ALA A 174 13.75 1.62 2.99
N ALA A 175 13.78 0.34 3.33
CA ALA A 175 14.94 -0.53 3.09
C ALA A 175 15.27 -0.62 1.59
N VAL A 176 14.29 -0.98 0.75
CA VAL A 176 14.53 -1.15 -0.69
C VAL A 176 14.80 0.18 -1.43
N LEU A 177 14.39 1.32 -0.87
CA LEU A 177 14.75 2.65 -1.39
C LEU A 177 16.20 3.02 -1.09
N THR A 178 16.79 2.52 0.01
CA THR A 178 18.10 2.97 0.51
C THR A 178 19.19 1.92 0.42
N GLU A 179 18.84 0.64 0.35
CA GLU A 179 19.78 -0.48 0.31
C GLU A 179 19.89 -1.05 -1.10
N ASP A 180 21.00 -1.74 -1.38
CA ASP A 180 21.23 -2.42 -2.66
C ASP A 180 20.74 -3.87 -2.63
N GLY A 181 20.65 -4.50 -3.83
CA GLY A 181 20.29 -5.91 -3.96
C GLY A 181 18.79 -6.16 -4.16
N HIS A 182 18.01 -5.12 -4.33
CA HIS A 182 16.55 -5.20 -4.52
C HIS A 182 16.10 -4.95 -5.95
N ALA A 183 17.01 -4.56 -6.85
CA ALA A 183 16.71 -4.33 -8.26
C ALA A 183 16.13 -5.58 -8.94
N GLY A 184 15.06 -5.40 -9.72
CA GLY A 184 14.36 -6.47 -10.43
C GLY A 184 13.57 -7.44 -9.52
N ARG A 185 13.30 -7.05 -8.28
CA ARG A 185 12.57 -7.89 -7.30
C ARG A 185 11.12 -7.49 -7.18
N THR A 186 10.29 -8.52 -6.99
CA THR A 186 8.90 -8.36 -6.52
C THR A 186 8.80 -8.98 -5.13
N TYR A 187 8.32 -8.21 -4.16
CA TYR A 187 8.09 -8.66 -2.79
C TYR A 187 6.58 -8.67 -2.50
N VAL A 188 6.08 -9.83 -2.10
CA VAL A 188 4.69 -9.99 -1.65
C VAL A 188 4.67 -9.84 -0.14
N LEU A 189 4.06 -8.77 0.36
CA LEU A 189 4.14 -8.39 1.77
C LEU A 189 2.87 -8.83 2.50
N SER A 190 3.00 -9.83 3.35
CA SER A 190 1.93 -10.38 4.17
C SER A 190 2.24 -10.27 5.67
N GLY A 191 1.20 -10.39 6.49
CA GLY A 191 1.36 -10.66 7.91
C GLY A 191 1.78 -12.13 8.15
N PRO A 192 1.99 -12.51 9.42
CA PRO A 192 2.56 -13.81 9.77
C PRO A 192 1.55 -14.97 9.63
N ARG A 193 0.28 -14.66 9.45
CA ARG A 193 -0.81 -15.64 9.32
C ARG A 193 -2.00 -15.08 8.57
N ALA A 194 -2.71 -15.94 7.87
CA ALA A 194 -3.96 -15.60 7.21
C ALA A 194 -5.15 -15.76 8.18
N LEU A 195 -6.07 -14.79 8.15
CA LEU A 195 -7.30 -14.75 8.94
C LEU A 195 -8.47 -14.47 8.01
N THR A 196 -9.64 -15.07 8.29
CA THR A 196 -10.86 -14.58 7.64
C THR A 196 -11.20 -13.17 8.13
N PHE A 197 -11.94 -12.40 7.35
CA PHE A 197 -12.43 -11.09 7.80
C PHE A 197 -13.30 -11.19 9.06
N ALA A 198 -14.08 -12.26 9.19
CA ALA A 198 -14.81 -12.57 10.42
C ALA A 198 -13.86 -12.79 11.60
N GLY A 199 -12.74 -13.49 11.39
CA GLY A 199 -11.70 -13.71 12.38
C GLY A 199 -11.00 -12.41 12.80
N ALA A 200 -10.70 -11.54 11.84
CA ALA A 200 -10.13 -10.21 12.09
C ALA A 200 -11.11 -9.33 12.89
N ALA A 201 -12.37 -9.24 12.47
CA ALA A 201 -13.42 -8.51 13.19
C ALA A 201 -13.59 -9.01 14.64
N LYS A 202 -13.57 -10.32 14.86
CA LYS A 202 -13.61 -10.91 16.20
C LYS A 202 -12.40 -10.54 17.05
N THR A 203 -11.21 -10.47 16.45
CA THR A 203 -9.98 -10.06 17.14
C THR A 203 -10.06 -8.60 17.57
N ILE A 204 -10.53 -7.72 16.68
CA ILE A 204 -10.73 -6.30 16.95
C ILE A 204 -11.82 -6.10 18.02
N ALA A 205 -12.97 -6.80 17.92
CA ALA A 205 -14.04 -6.75 18.90
C ALA A 205 -13.55 -7.09 20.32
N ARG A 206 -12.72 -8.13 20.46
CA ARG A 206 -12.10 -8.51 21.74
C ARG A 206 -11.16 -7.43 22.26
N ALA A 207 -10.34 -6.85 21.39
CA ALA A 207 -9.42 -5.78 21.77
C ALA A 207 -10.15 -4.49 22.19
N ALA A 208 -11.22 -4.13 21.46
CA ALA A 208 -12.06 -2.95 21.74
C ALA A 208 -13.01 -3.13 22.93
N GLY A 209 -13.18 -4.36 23.46
CA GLY A 209 -14.11 -4.65 24.56
C GLY A 209 -15.58 -4.46 24.19
N ARG A 210 -15.93 -4.49 22.90
CA ARG A 210 -17.30 -4.29 22.41
C ARG A 210 -17.63 -5.27 21.29
N PRO A 211 -18.89 -5.68 21.12
CA PRO A 211 -19.28 -6.58 20.07
C PRO A 211 -19.15 -5.91 18.68
N VAL A 212 -18.62 -6.64 17.71
CA VAL A 212 -18.67 -6.34 16.29
C VAL A 212 -19.23 -7.56 15.57
N ARG A 213 -20.33 -7.38 14.87
CA ARG A 213 -20.96 -8.43 14.07
C ARG A 213 -20.37 -8.41 12.67
N TYR A 214 -19.76 -9.51 12.26
CA TYR A 214 -19.45 -9.75 10.85
C TYR A 214 -20.71 -10.25 10.14
N GLU A 215 -20.94 -9.75 8.93
CA GLU A 215 -22.05 -10.16 8.07
C GLU A 215 -21.54 -10.39 6.65
N GLU A 216 -21.75 -11.60 6.15
CA GLU A 216 -21.48 -11.89 4.75
C GLU A 216 -22.56 -11.27 3.88
N LEU A 217 -22.14 -10.44 2.93
CA LEU A 217 -23.03 -9.82 1.96
C LEU A 217 -22.87 -10.45 0.58
N SER A 218 -23.94 -10.45 -0.20
CA SER A 218 -23.78 -10.66 -1.63
C SER A 218 -23.07 -9.45 -2.27
N PRO A 219 -22.34 -9.63 -3.39
CA PRO A 219 -21.73 -8.48 -4.09
C PRO A 219 -22.71 -7.37 -4.44
N ALA A 220 -23.94 -7.74 -4.82
CA ALA A 220 -24.99 -6.77 -5.13
C ALA A 220 -25.46 -6.00 -3.88
N ALA A 221 -25.59 -6.67 -2.72
CA ALA A 221 -25.95 -6.03 -1.46
C ALA A 221 -24.85 -5.07 -0.99
N TYR A 222 -23.58 -5.48 -1.08
CA TYR A 222 -22.44 -4.63 -0.74
C TYR A 222 -22.39 -3.36 -1.59
N ARG A 223 -22.52 -3.51 -2.93
CA ARG A 223 -22.61 -2.37 -3.84
C ARG A 223 -23.75 -1.41 -3.45
N ALA A 224 -24.93 -1.97 -3.20
CA ALA A 224 -26.10 -1.16 -2.81
C ALA A 224 -25.87 -0.38 -1.50
N GLU A 225 -25.21 -1.01 -0.49
CA GLU A 225 -24.86 -0.33 0.76
C GLU A 225 -23.87 0.83 0.52
N LEU A 226 -22.84 0.63 -0.30
CA LEU A 226 -21.87 1.69 -0.63
C LEU A 226 -22.56 2.88 -1.31
N LEU A 227 -23.42 2.62 -2.30
CA LEU A 227 -24.17 3.68 -2.98
C LEU A 227 -25.11 4.42 -2.03
N ALA A 228 -25.77 3.71 -1.13
CA ALA A 228 -26.65 4.32 -0.10
C ALA A 228 -25.86 5.19 0.90
N GLN A 229 -24.58 4.89 1.12
CA GLN A 229 -23.64 5.70 1.91
C GLN A 229 -23.05 6.89 1.13
N GLY A 230 -23.41 7.06 -0.14
CA GLY A 230 -22.94 8.17 -0.98
C GLY A 230 -21.61 7.93 -1.69
N TRP A 231 -21.11 6.68 -1.75
CA TRP A 231 -19.93 6.37 -2.52
C TRP A 231 -20.19 6.56 -4.03
N PRO A 232 -19.22 7.10 -4.80
CA PRO A 232 -19.32 7.13 -6.27
C PRO A 232 -19.45 5.71 -6.84
N GLU A 233 -20.22 5.54 -7.91
CA GLU A 233 -20.41 4.23 -8.56
C GLU A 233 -19.08 3.56 -8.93
N ALA A 234 -18.16 4.31 -9.54
CA ALA A 234 -16.86 3.79 -9.91
C ALA A 234 -16.06 3.24 -8.70
N ALA A 235 -16.13 3.90 -7.55
CA ALA A 235 -15.47 3.44 -6.32
C ALA A 235 -16.15 2.18 -5.76
N ALA A 236 -17.49 2.13 -5.77
CA ALA A 236 -18.23 0.94 -5.34
C ALA A 236 -17.94 -0.27 -6.25
N ASP A 237 -17.83 -0.05 -7.56
CA ASP A 237 -17.51 -1.09 -8.53
C ASP A 237 -16.06 -1.57 -8.37
N SER A 238 -15.10 -0.67 -8.15
CA SER A 238 -13.68 -0.99 -7.88
C SER A 238 -13.52 -1.82 -6.60
N LEU A 239 -14.20 -1.44 -5.50
CA LEU A 239 -14.20 -2.23 -4.27
C LEU A 239 -14.85 -3.61 -4.47
N GLY A 240 -15.92 -3.69 -5.25
CA GLY A 240 -16.55 -4.97 -5.63
C GLY A 240 -15.59 -5.88 -6.39
N ALA A 241 -14.84 -5.33 -7.35
CA ALA A 241 -13.85 -6.06 -8.13
C ALA A 241 -12.66 -6.51 -7.26
N MET A 242 -12.20 -5.66 -6.32
CA MET A 242 -11.18 -6.02 -5.33
C MET A 242 -11.63 -7.24 -4.51
N PHE A 243 -12.84 -7.24 -3.97
CA PHE A 243 -13.37 -8.40 -3.22
C PHE A 243 -13.59 -9.64 -4.09
N ALA A 244 -13.90 -9.48 -5.37
CA ALA A 244 -13.97 -10.62 -6.30
C ALA A 244 -12.59 -11.27 -6.47
N LEU A 245 -11.52 -10.48 -6.60
CA LEU A 245 -10.13 -10.94 -6.66
C LEU A 245 -9.75 -11.72 -5.38
N HIS A 246 -10.01 -11.15 -4.21
CA HIS A 246 -9.74 -11.80 -2.93
C HIS A 246 -10.53 -13.09 -2.78
N ARG A 247 -11.80 -13.09 -3.14
CA ARG A 247 -12.68 -14.28 -3.06
C ARG A 247 -12.23 -15.40 -3.98
N ALA A 248 -11.53 -15.11 -5.07
CA ALA A 248 -10.88 -16.10 -5.92
C ALA A 248 -9.64 -16.74 -5.27
N GLY A 249 -9.17 -16.23 -4.12
CA GLY A 249 -8.06 -16.77 -3.35
C GLY A 249 -6.67 -16.36 -3.82
N HIS A 250 -6.57 -15.44 -4.77
CA HIS A 250 -5.28 -15.05 -5.36
C HIS A 250 -4.37 -14.24 -4.41
N SER A 251 -4.87 -13.82 -3.26
CA SER A 251 -4.09 -13.09 -2.24
C SER A 251 -3.99 -13.83 -0.90
N ALA A 252 -4.36 -15.11 -0.84
CA ALA A 252 -4.49 -15.85 0.42
C ALA A 252 -3.16 -16.43 0.95
N GLU A 253 -2.10 -16.41 0.17
CA GLU A 253 -0.81 -16.97 0.54
C GLU A 253 -0.06 -16.11 1.56
N VAL A 254 0.45 -16.74 2.62
CA VAL A 254 1.38 -16.12 3.57
C VAL A 254 2.80 -16.22 3.01
N THR A 255 3.54 -15.12 3.02
CA THR A 255 4.89 -15.04 2.45
C THR A 255 5.93 -14.65 3.51
N ASP A 256 7.19 -14.92 3.21
CA ASP A 256 8.34 -14.61 4.07
C ASP A 256 9.02 -13.27 3.70
N ASP A 257 8.50 -12.51 2.77
CA ASP A 257 9.23 -11.38 2.18
C ASP A 257 9.47 -10.24 3.17
N VAL A 258 8.54 -9.96 4.09
CA VAL A 258 8.77 -8.98 5.18
C VAL A 258 9.98 -9.43 6.02
N ARG A 259 10.00 -10.70 6.43
CA ARG A 259 11.12 -11.26 7.22
C ARG A 259 12.42 -11.27 6.42
N ARG A 260 12.36 -11.61 5.14
CA ARG A 260 13.53 -11.66 4.25
C ARG A 260 14.20 -10.29 4.10
N VAL A 261 13.40 -9.22 3.97
CA VAL A 261 13.93 -7.86 3.81
C VAL A 261 14.32 -7.26 5.16
N LEU A 262 13.51 -7.43 6.20
CA LEU A 262 13.69 -6.72 7.47
C LEU A 262 14.48 -7.51 8.53
N GLY A 263 14.76 -8.80 8.30
CA GLY A 263 15.43 -9.65 9.29
C GLY A 263 14.60 -9.93 10.55
N ARG A 264 13.30 -9.61 10.56
CA ARG A 264 12.37 -9.85 11.66
C ARG A 264 11.01 -10.30 11.16
N GLU A 265 10.25 -10.95 12.03
CA GLU A 265 8.87 -11.32 11.71
C GLU A 265 7.99 -10.08 11.47
N PRO A 266 6.98 -10.19 10.56
CA PRO A 266 5.97 -9.16 10.41
C PRO A 266 5.09 -9.02 11.66
N ALA A 267 4.47 -7.85 11.83
CA ALA A 267 3.55 -7.61 12.94
C ALA A 267 2.30 -8.51 12.85
N ASP A 268 1.80 -8.94 14.00
CA ASP A 268 0.54 -9.70 14.09
C ASP A 268 -0.63 -8.76 14.42
N LEU A 269 -1.80 -9.06 13.84
CA LEU A 269 -3.03 -8.30 14.02
C LEU A 269 -3.44 -8.17 15.51
N GLU A 270 -3.25 -9.20 16.32
CA GLU A 270 -3.75 -9.18 17.70
C GLU A 270 -2.99 -8.19 18.60
N PRO A 271 -1.65 -8.16 18.66
CA PRO A 271 -0.91 -7.11 19.37
C PRO A 271 -1.20 -5.70 18.82
N TRP A 272 -1.32 -5.56 17.49
CA TRP A 272 -1.69 -4.31 16.84
C TRP A 272 -3.07 -3.84 17.29
N ALA A 273 -4.09 -4.69 17.25
CA ALA A 273 -5.45 -4.36 17.66
C ALA A 273 -5.53 -3.91 19.13
N ARG A 274 -4.78 -4.55 20.04
CA ARG A 274 -4.72 -4.13 21.45
C ARG A 274 -4.13 -2.72 21.60
N ARG A 275 -3.06 -2.41 20.86
CA ARG A 275 -2.44 -1.08 20.88
C ARG A 275 -3.38 -0.01 20.35
N ILE A 276 -4.07 -0.29 19.25
CA ILE A 276 -5.02 0.64 18.63
C ILE A 276 -6.27 0.81 19.49
N ALA A 277 -6.81 -0.24 20.09
CA ALA A 277 -7.93 -0.15 21.01
C ALA A 277 -7.67 0.79 22.18
N ALA A 278 -6.45 0.83 22.70
CA ALA A 278 -6.05 1.73 23.77
C ALA A 278 -6.15 3.22 23.40
N THR A 279 -6.19 3.56 22.11
CA THR A 279 -6.41 4.95 21.64
C THR A 279 -7.88 5.37 21.65
N GLY A 280 -8.81 4.44 21.86
CA GLY A 280 -10.26 4.70 21.80
C GLY A 280 -10.80 4.84 20.37
N VAL A 281 -10.03 4.51 19.33
CA VAL A 281 -10.44 4.74 17.93
C VAL A 281 -11.72 4.01 17.55
N TRP A 282 -12.02 2.89 18.18
CA TRP A 282 -13.24 2.09 17.97
C TRP A 282 -14.31 2.29 19.06
N ALA A 283 -14.12 3.25 19.97
CA ALA A 283 -15.09 3.56 21.01
C ALA A 283 -16.37 4.23 20.47
#